data_0830b97207df66d20737716a8b634e29
#
_entry.id   0830b97207df66d20737716a8b634e29
#
_cell.length_a   1.000
_cell.length_b   1.000
_cell.length_c   1.000
_cell.angle_alpha   90.00
_cell.angle_beta   90.00
_cell.angle_gamma   90.00
#
_symmetry.space_group_name_H-M   'P 1'
#
loop_
_entity.id
_entity.type
_entity.pdbx_description
1 polymer ?
#
loop_
_entity_poly.entity_id
_entity_poly.type
_entity_poly.pdbx_seq_one_letter_code
_entity_poly.pdbx_strand_id
1 'polypeptide(L)'
;MILKNRYKICLLAGLIASLVPACKKVIQLDLRNASSMAVIEGEITNIPGPYQIKISRSIPYSEDNNFPPVTGATVTVKDSINGISYGFDELSPGIYSTNQFAGIPKHMYKLTVNSDDQQYTAISTMPGTVHLDSVTFADNTSFNGKKELNAVANFQDPPGLGNYYRFIEYINGRQIPNIFVFEDRLSDGRYIQEALYNDSAYLQKGDTLQLNMYCIDKSDYEYFFSLAQITGNAGFQSASPANPNTNLTGGALGYFSAHTYNEVRLIVY
;
A
#
# COMPACT_ATOMS: atom_id res chain seq x y z
N MET A 1 -7.87 -73.87 5.54
CA MET A 1 -8.54 -73.13 6.63
C MET A 1 -7.62 -71.99 7.18
N ILE A 2 -6.31 -72.04 6.98
CA ILE A 2 -5.33 -71.11 7.57
C ILE A 2 -5.20 -69.81 6.76
N LEU A 3 -5.45 -69.79 5.46
CA LEU A 3 -5.32 -68.57 4.62
C LEU A 3 -6.42 -67.53 4.85
N LYS A 4 -7.67 -67.99 5.15
CA LYS A 4 -8.81 -67.09 5.38
C LYS A 4 -8.67 -66.23 6.64
N ASN A 5 -7.89 -66.66 7.61
CA ASN A 5 -7.67 -65.89 8.85
C ASN A 5 -6.60 -64.80 8.69
N ARG A 6 -5.66 -64.99 7.79
CA ARG A 6 -4.58 -63.98 7.55
C ARG A 6 -5.14 -62.71 6.90
N TYR A 7 -6.10 -62.83 5.99
CA TYR A 7 -6.74 -61.65 5.37
C TYR A 7 -7.59 -60.86 6.36
N LYS A 8 -8.24 -61.53 7.29
CA LYS A 8 -9.03 -60.85 8.37
C LYS A 8 -8.14 -60.07 9.31
N ILE A 9 -6.93 -60.58 9.63
CA ILE A 9 -5.96 -59.90 10.49
C ILE A 9 -5.35 -58.69 9.76
N CYS A 10 -5.03 -58.80 8.47
CA CYS A 10 -4.55 -57.67 7.68
C CYS A 10 -5.60 -56.58 7.48
N LEU A 11 -6.88 -56.96 7.29
CA LEU A 11 -7.98 -56.00 7.19
C LEU A 11 -8.26 -55.30 8.54
N LEU A 12 -8.16 -56.02 9.65
CA LEU A 12 -8.30 -55.43 10.98
C LEU A 12 -7.16 -54.49 11.34
N ALA A 13 -5.90 -54.84 10.98
CA ALA A 13 -4.73 -54.00 11.17
C ALA A 13 -4.79 -52.73 10.32
N GLY A 14 -5.28 -52.81 9.07
CA GLY A 14 -5.52 -51.66 8.20
C GLY A 14 -6.58 -50.69 8.73
N LEU A 15 -7.64 -51.22 9.32
CA LEU A 15 -8.72 -50.44 9.94
C LEU A 15 -8.27 -49.71 11.21
N ILE A 16 -7.39 -50.32 12.02
CA ILE A 16 -6.81 -49.71 13.22
C ILE A 16 -5.80 -48.62 12.88
N ALA A 17 -5.06 -48.74 11.77
CA ALA A 17 -4.11 -47.74 11.31
C ALA A 17 -4.78 -46.45 10.81
N SER A 18 -6.06 -46.50 10.40
CA SER A 18 -6.84 -45.31 9.96
C SER A 18 -7.44 -44.52 11.13
N LEU A 19 -7.33 -44.97 12.38
CA LEU A 19 -7.83 -44.27 13.56
C LEU A 19 -6.78 -43.43 14.29
N VAL A 20 -5.67 -43.10 13.64
CA VAL A 20 -4.70 -42.14 14.22
C VAL A 20 -5.34 -40.78 14.22
N PRO A 21 -5.77 -40.21 15.38
CA PRO A 21 -6.25 -38.84 15.41
C PRO A 21 -5.11 -37.93 14.99
N ALA A 22 -5.25 -37.24 13.85
CA ALA A 22 -4.39 -36.18 13.48
C ALA A 22 -4.53 -35.07 14.55
N CYS A 23 -3.68 -35.10 15.57
CA CYS A 23 -3.57 -34.00 16.52
C CYS A 23 -3.24 -32.72 15.72
N LYS A 24 -4.25 -31.92 15.49
CA LYS A 24 -4.03 -30.51 15.11
C LYS A 24 -3.42 -29.85 16.34
N LYS A 25 -2.09 -29.74 16.38
CA LYS A 25 -1.40 -28.92 17.35
C LYS A 25 -1.82 -27.48 17.01
N VAL A 26 -2.81 -26.95 17.70
CA VAL A 26 -3.10 -25.53 17.71
C VAL A 26 -1.87 -24.88 18.34
N ILE A 27 -1.01 -24.31 17.50
CA ILE A 27 0.07 -23.44 17.98
C ILE A 27 -0.68 -22.21 18.50
N GLN A 28 -0.89 -22.14 19.81
CA GLN A 28 -1.21 -20.87 20.45
C GLN A 28 0.05 -20.03 20.30
N LEU A 29 0.12 -19.24 19.23
CA LEU A 29 1.05 -18.14 19.17
C LEU A 29 0.65 -17.23 20.33
N ASP A 30 1.48 -17.17 21.35
CA ASP A 30 1.39 -16.14 22.38
C ASP A 30 1.76 -14.83 21.66
N LEU A 31 0.76 -14.20 21.06
CA LEU A 31 0.85 -12.85 20.50
C LEU A 31 1.01 -11.95 21.72
N ARG A 32 2.21 -11.90 22.27
CA ARG A 32 2.57 -10.93 23.30
C ARG A 32 2.11 -9.59 22.78
N ASN A 33 1.28 -8.93 23.57
CA ASN A 33 0.80 -7.59 23.28
C ASN A 33 2.01 -6.72 22.93
N ALA A 34 2.27 -6.54 21.64
CA ALA A 34 3.27 -5.59 21.19
C ALA A 34 2.87 -4.23 21.77
N SER A 35 3.81 -3.53 22.36
CA SER A 35 3.56 -2.17 22.85
C SER A 35 2.94 -1.36 21.73
N SER A 36 1.87 -0.62 22.03
CA SER A 36 1.20 0.24 21.06
C SER A 36 2.20 1.21 20.45
N MET A 37 2.34 1.19 19.13
CA MET A 37 3.28 2.00 18.35
C MET A 37 2.54 3.18 17.72
N ALA A 38 3.21 4.32 17.54
CA ALA A 38 2.66 5.39 16.72
C ALA A 38 2.56 4.94 15.25
N VAL A 39 1.45 5.27 14.60
CA VAL A 39 1.22 5.08 13.16
C VAL A 39 1.05 6.46 12.55
N ILE A 40 1.93 6.83 11.64
CA ILE A 40 1.94 8.15 11.00
C ILE A 40 1.74 7.95 9.49
N GLU A 41 0.72 8.58 8.93
CA GLU A 41 0.38 8.53 7.52
C GLU A 41 0.29 9.96 7.00
N GLY A 42 1.14 10.34 6.05
CA GLY A 42 1.15 11.70 5.53
C GLY A 42 1.63 11.78 4.09
N GLU A 43 0.97 12.63 3.32
CA GLU A 43 1.30 12.86 1.91
C GLU A 43 1.30 14.37 1.62
N ILE A 44 2.26 14.80 0.80
CA ILE A 44 2.27 16.13 0.17
C ILE A 44 2.51 15.99 -1.32
N THR A 45 1.92 16.87 -2.11
CA THR A 45 1.99 16.79 -3.57
C THR A 45 2.46 18.13 -4.19
N ASN A 46 2.69 18.11 -5.49
CA ASN A 46 2.95 19.32 -6.29
C ASN A 46 1.67 20.13 -6.60
N ILE A 47 0.50 19.69 -6.15
CA ILE A 47 -0.77 20.40 -6.30
C ILE A 47 -1.08 21.13 -4.99
N PRO A 48 -1.55 22.39 -5.00
CA PRO A 48 -1.83 23.11 -3.76
C PRO A 48 -2.83 22.35 -2.86
N GLY A 49 -2.41 22.04 -1.59
CA GLY A 49 -3.26 21.47 -0.56
C GLY A 49 -4.29 22.46 -0.01
N PRO A 50 -4.95 22.18 1.10
CA PRO A 50 -4.33 21.71 2.35
C PRO A 50 -3.99 20.23 2.34
N TYR A 51 -2.89 19.87 3.05
CA TYR A 51 -2.50 18.49 3.28
C TYR A 51 -2.85 18.05 4.69
N GLN A 52 -2.97 16.74 4.87
CA GLN A 52 -3.25 16.15 6.18
C GLN A 52 -2.22 15.10 6.53
N ILE A 53 -1.87 15.05 7.82
CA ILE A 53 -1.07 13.98 8.42
C ILE A 53 -1.94 13.35 9.50
N LYS A 54 -2.17 12.05 9.39
CA LYS A 54 -2.92 11.28 10.36
C LYS A 54 -1.96 10.60 11.32
N ILE A 55 -2.22 10.71 12.61
CA ILE A 55 -1.43 10.08 13.67
C ILE A 55 -2.37 9.29 14.58
N SER A 56 -2.10 8.00 14.69
CA SER A 56 -2.86 7.08 15.53
C SER A 56 -1.95 6.11 16.27
N ARG A 57 -2.52 5.23 17.09
CA ARG A 57 -1.82 4.14 17.75
C ARG A 57 -2.18 2.82 17.11
N SER A 58 -1.19 1.93 16.96
CA SER A 58 -1.46 0.54 16.62
C SER A 58 -2.20 -0.17 17.75
N ILE A 59 -3.04 -1.12 17.37
CA ILE A 59 -3.80 -1.97 18.29
C ILE A 59 -3.40 -3.44 18.10
N PRO A 60 -3.57 -4.31 19.10
CA PRO A 60 -3.43 -5.75 18.94
C PRO A 60 -4.39 -6.29 17.88
N TYR A 61 -3.96 -7.32 17.15
CA TYR A 61 -4.76 -7.95 16.08
C TYR A 61 -6.13 -8.48 16.56
N SER A 62 -6.26 -8.78 17.85
CA SER A 62 -7.50 -9.29 18.47
C SER A 62 -8.53 -8.21 18.82
N GLU A 63 -8.18 -6.94 18.66
CA GLU A 63 -9.06 -5.81 18.96
C GLU A 63 -9.83 -5.34 17.73
N ASP A 64 -10.97 -4.68 17.95
CA ASP A 64 -11.74 -4.04 16.87
C ASP A 64 -10.92 -2.91 16.22
N ASN A 65 -11.10 -2.70 14.92
CA ASN A 65 -10.34 -1.72 14.10
C ASN A 65 -10.62 -0.25 14.50
N ASN A 66 -10.56 0.05 15.78
CA ASN A 66 -10.65 1.41 16.32
C ASN A 66 -9.26 1.88 16.78
N PHE A 67 -8.51 2.49 15.87
CA PHE A 67 -7.16 2.98 16.11
C PHE A 67 -7.20 4.27 16.92
N PRO A 68 -6.72 4.30 18.19
CA PRO A 68 -6.77 5.49 19.02
C PRO A 68 -6.01 6.66 18.37
N PRO A 69 -6.62 7.84 18.24
CA PRO A 69 -5.93 9.00 17.69
C PRO A 69 -4.85 9.50 18.66
N VAL A 70 -3.76 10.05 18.12
CA VAL A 70 -2.74 10.77 18.90
C VAL A 70 -3.03 12.26 18.79
N THR A 71 -3.37 12.89 19.90
CA THR A 71 -3.71 14.32 19.99
C THR A 71 -2.58 15.13 20.59
N GLY A 72 -2.55 16.45 20.35
CA GLY A 72 -1.59 17.37 20.94
C GLY A 72 -0.16 17.24 20.40
N ALA A 73 0.07 16.53 19.29
CA ALA A 73 1.37 16.45 18.66
C ALA A 73 1.76 17.77 17.99
N THR A 74 3.05 18.07 17.98
CA THR A 74 3.60 19.14 17.14
C THR A 74 4.09 18.54 15.84
N VAL A 75 3.48 18.96 14.72
CA VAL A 75 3.74 18.40 13.39
C VAL A 75 4.28 19.47 12.46
N THR A 76 5.40 19.23 11.81
CA THR A 76 6.02 20.13 10.84
C THR A 76 6.57 19.37 9.64
N VAL A 77 6.44 19.96 8.47
CA VAL A 77 7.15 19.52 7.25
C VAL A 77 8.08 20.63 6.81
N LYS A 78 9.35 20.33 6.68
CA LYS A 78 10.37 21.27 6.23
C LYS A 78 10.82 20.91 4.82
N ASP A 79 10.76 21.88 3.91
CA ASP A 79 11.47 21.83 2.64
C ASP A 79 12.97 22.07 2.91
N SER A 80 13.78 21.05 2.72
CA SER A 80 15.21 21.08 3.05
C SER A 80 16.04 21.86 2.05
N ILE A 81 15.49 22.20 0.87
CA ILE A 81 16.20 22.95 -0.16
C ILE A 81 16.05 24.46 0.05
N ASN A 82 14.81 24.94 0.22
CA ASN A 82 14.55 26.37 0.42
C ASN A 82 14.50 26.79 1.90
N GLY A 83 14.50 25.81 2.84
CA GLY A 83 14.49 26.03 4.28
C GLY A 83 13.14 26.38 4.88
N ILE A 84 12.06 26.44 4.08
CA ILE A 84 10.71 26.78 4.54
C ILE A 84 10.14 25.63 5.38
N SER A 85 9.53 25.98 6.49
CA SER A 85 8.82 25.02 7.36
C SER A 85 7.33 25.31 7.36
N TYR A 86 6.54 24.26 7.20
CA TYR A 86 5.07 24.27 7.22
C TYR A 86 4.58 23.58 8.47
N GLY A 87 3.87 24.32 9.33
CA GLY A 87 3.20 23.77 10.51
C GLY A 87 1.88 23.10 10.13
N PHE A 88 1.53 22.07 10.89
CA PHE A 88 0.25 21.38 10.78
C PHE A 88 -0.48 21.50 12.10
N ASP A 89 -1.65 22.10 12.10
CA ASP A 89 -2.51 22.28 13.26
C ASP A 89 -3.49 21.10 13.39
N GLU A 90 -3.80 20.70 14.60
CA GLU A 90 -4.77 19.63 14.85
C GLU A 90 -6.18 20.09 14.45
N LEU A 91 -6.71 19.53 13.36
CA LEU A 91 -8.05 19.81 12.82
C LEU A 91 -9.14 19.03 13.57
N SER A 92 -8.83 17.78 13.89
CA SER A 92 -9.67 16.87 14.67
C SER A 92 -8.76 15.82 15.32
N PRO A 93 -9.22 15.04 16.32
CA PRO A 93 -8.38 14.10 17.02
C PRO A 93 -7.53 13.23 16.09
N GLY A 94 -6.19 13.39 16.16
CA GLY A 94 -5.22 12.65 15.36
C GLY A 94 -5.12 13.06 13.89
N ILE A 95 -5.83 14.08 13.42
CA ILE A 95 -5.73 14.63 12.07
C ILE A 95 -5.12 16.03 12.14
N TYR A 96 -3.95 16.18 11.59
CA TYR A 96 -3.19 17.43 11.53
C TYR A 96 -3.23 17.98 10.11
N SER A 97 -3.61 19.24 9.96
CA SER A 97 -3.75 19.89 8.65
C SER A 97 -2.92 21.16 8.57
N THR A 98 -2.46 21.49 7.37
CA THR A 98 -1.68 22.69 7.10
C THR A 98 -2.44 23.65 6.19
N ASN A 99 -1.95 24.90 6.10
CA ASN A 99 -2.40 25.85 5.08
C ASN A 99 -2.02 25.34 3.68
N GLN A 100 -2.68 25.93 2.68
CA GLN A 100 -2.41 25.59 1.29
C GLN A 100 -0.97 25.93 0.90
N PHE A 101 -0.22 24.94 0.45
CA PHE A 101 1.04 25.09 -0.28
C PHE A 101 1.14 23.99 -1.34
N ALA A 102 2.00 24.19 -2.32
CA ALA A 102 2.36 23.14 -3.28
C ALA A 102 3.80 22.70 -3.03
N GLY A 103 4.01 21.40 -3.00
CA GLY A 103 5.34 20.83 -3.01
C GLY A 103 6.05 21.14 -4.34
N ILE A 104 7.36 21.27 -4.30
CA ILE A 104 8.19 21.57 -5.47
C ILE A 104 8.89 20.28 -5.90
N PRO A 105 8.70 19.82 -7.15
CA PRO A 105 9.42 18.66 -7.68
C PRO A 105 10.94 18.78 -7.50
N LYS A 106 11.60 17.67 -7.20
CA LYS A 106 13.04 17.54 -6.90
C LYS A 106 13.48 18.14 -5.55
N HIS A 107 12.55 18.65 -4.75
CA HIS A 107 12.84 19.06 -3.39
C HIS A 107 12.70 17.89 -2.40
N MET A 108 13.50 17.95 -1.35
CA MET A 108 13.50 16.99 -0.25
C MET A 108 12.72 17.57 0.94
N TYR A 109 11.77 16.82 1.43
CA TYR A 109 10.88 17.19 2.53
C TYR A 109 11.19 16.33 3.75
N LYS A 110 11.32 16.98 4.90
CA LYS A 110 11.49 16.31 6.19
C LYS A 110 10.25 16.54 7.04
N LEU A 111 9.54 15.46 7.34
CA LEU A 111 8.52 15.43 8.38
C LEU A 111 9.19 15.33 9.75
N THR A 112 8.68 16.07 10.72
CA THR A 112 9.00 15.94 12.14
C THR A 112 7.70 15.95 12.94
N VAL A 113 7.51 14.93 13.77
CA VAL A 113 6.37 14.79 14.69
C VAL A 113 6.95 14.64 16.09
N ASN A 114 6.53 15.50 17.03
CA ASN A 114 6.85 15.37 18.44
C ASN A 114 5.55 15.07 19.20
N SER A 115 5.52 13.96 19.92
CA SER A 115 4.38 13.52 20.75
C SER A 115 4.88 12.62 21.87
N ASP A 116 4.31 12.75 23.06
CA ASP A 116 4.59 11.89 24.22
C ASP A 116 6.11 11.75 24.52
N ASP A 117 6.85 12.86 24.53
CA ASP A 117 8.30 12.92 24.71
C ASP A 117 9.11 12.12 23.68
N GLN A 118 8.47 11.71 22.58
CA GLN A 118 9.09 11.03 21.46
C GLN A 118 9.14 11.93 20.22
N GLN A 119 10.21 11.80 19.45
CA GLN A 119 10.32 12.44 18.14
C GLN A 119 10.37 11.38 17.04
N TYR A 120 9.50 11.57 16.06
CA TYR A 120 9.48 10.78 14.83
C TYR A 120 9.86 11.67 13.65
N THR A 121 10.68 11.15 12.77
CA THR A 121 11.06 11.88 11.54
C THR A 121 10.97 10.98 10.33
N ALA A 122 10.65 11.57 9.18
CA ALA A 122 10.75 10.91 7.89
C ALA A 122 11.33 11.88 6.86
N ILE A 123 11.94 11.33 5.83
CA ILE A 123 12.44 12.09 4.67
C ILE A 123 11.82 11.47 3.43
N SER A 124 11.31 12.33 2.55
CA SER A 124 10.86 11.94 1.22
C SER A 124 11.32 13.00 0.21
N THR A 125 11.78 12.54 -0.94
CA THR A 125 12.20 13.44 -2.04
C THR A 125 11.15 13.39 -3.13
N MET A 126 10.48 14.51 -3.39
CA MET A 126 9.50 14.61 -4.46
C MET A 126 10.15 14.40 -5.81
N PRO A 127 9.80 13.35 -6.58
CA PRO A 127 10.39 13.14 -7.90
C PRO A 127 10.01 14.24 -8.91
N GLY A 128 10.64 14.23 -10.08
CA GLY A 128 10.18 15.01 -11.22
C GLY A 128 8.80 14.54 -11.68
N THR A 129 8.03 15.45 -12.30
CA THR A 129 6.72 15.08 -12.83
C THR A 129 6.88 14.27 -14.11
N VAL A 130 6.24 13.11 -14.16
CA VAL A 130 6.00 12.31 -15.37
C VAL A 130 4.51 12.39 -15.67
N HIS A 131 4.15 12.71 -16.91
CA HIS A 131 2.74 12.85 -17.32
C HIS A 131 2.15 11.48 -17.63
N LEU A 132 0.92 11.25 -17.20
CA LEU A 132 0.08 10.16 -17.67
C LEU A 132 -0.53 10.59 -18.99
N ASP A 133 0.02 10.07 -20.12
CA ASP A 133 -0.35 10.52 -21.46
C ASP A 133 -1.78 10.10 -21.83
N SER A 134 -2.14 8.88 -21.48
CA SER A 134 -3.47 8.33 -21.74
C SER A 134 -3.75 7.09 -20.90
N VAL A 135 -5.00 6.71 -20.83
CA VAL A 135 -5.45 5.42 -20.33
C VAL A 135 -6.13 4.66 -21.45
N THR A 136 -5.65 3.47 -21.71
CA THR A 136 -6.26 2.50 -22.63
C THR A 136 -6.78 1.30 -21.85
N PHE A 137 -7.34 0.32 -22.54
CA PHE A 137 -7.91 -0.85 -21.91
C PHE A 137 -7.34 -2.13 -22.51
N ALA A 138 -7.12 -3.13 -21.67
CA ALA A 138 -6.71 -4.46 -22.08
C ALA A 138 -7.72 -5.50 -21.60
N ASP A 139 -8.12 -6.38 -22.53
CA ASP A 139 -8.88 -7.57 -22.18
C ASP A 139 -7.97 -8.56 -21.45
N ASN A 140 -8.44 -9.03 -20.30
CA ASN A 140 -7.86 -10.16 -19.59
C ASN A 140 -8.90 -11.29 -19.51
N THR A 141 -8.44 -12.53 -19.48
CA THR A 141 -9.31 -13.67 -19.18
C THR A 141 -8.91 -14.19 -17.82
N SER A 142 -9.79 -14.00 -16.84
CA SER A 142 -9.57 -14.50 -15.50
C SER A 142 -9.54 -16.03 -15.46
N PHE A 143 -9.03 -16.59 -14.37
CA PHE A 143 -8.85 -18.04 -14.21
C PHE A 143 -10.14 -18.85 -14.36
N ASN A 144 -11.30 -18.23 -14.15
CA ASN A 144 -12.64 -18.82 -14.36
C ASN A 144 -13.19 -18.66 -15.79
N GLY A 145 -12.38 -18.15 -16.72
CA GLY A 145 -12.78 -17.95 -18.13
C GLY A 145 -13.60 -16.69 -18.40
N LYS A 146 -13.81 -15.82 -17.41
CA LYS A 146 -14.52 -14.55 -17.58
C LYS A 146 -13.59 -13.52 -18.22
N LYS A 147 -14.07 -12.83 -19.24
CA LYS A 147 -13.37 -11.66 -19.80
C LYS A 147 -13.51 -10.48 -18.85
N GLU A 148 -12.40 -9.85 -18.56
CA GLU A 148 -12.27 -8.74 -17.64
C GLU A 148 -11.51 -7.62 -18.34
N LEU A 149 -12.01 -6.40 -18.21
CA LEU A 149 -11.39 -5.22 -18.78
C LEU A 149 -10.56 -4.54 -17.69
N ASN A 150 -9.28 -4.28 -17.97
CA ASN A 150 -8.37 -3.62 -17.07
C ASN A 150 -7.86 -2.31 -17.67
N ALA A 151 -7.63 -1.31 -16.82
CA ALA A 151 -7.01 -0.07 -17.25
C ALA A 151 -5.52 -0.29 -17.53
N VAL A 152 -5.02 0.41 -18.55
CA VAL A 152 -3.60 0.43 -18.92
C VAL A 152 -3.13 1.87 -18.87
N ALA A 153 -2.22 2.16 -17.94
CA ALA A 153 -1.56 3.46 -17.85
C ALA A 153 -0.49 3.57 -18.94
N ASN A 154 -0.56 4.63 -19.75
CA ASN A 154 0.41 4.88 -20.83
C ASN A 154 1.18 6.16 -20.53
N PHE A 155 2.50 6.08 -20.44
CA PHE A 155 3.37 7.22 -20.12
C PHE A 155 4.79 7.01 -20.61
N GLN A 156 5.53 8.10 -20.80
CA GLN A 156 6.95 8.07 -21.14
C GLN A 156 7.79 8.13 -19.86
N ASP A 157 8.48 7.03 -19.55
CA ASP A 157 9.45 7.02 -18.46
C ASP A 157 10.68 7.85 -18.87
N PRO A 158 11.19 8.76 -18.01
CA PRO A 158 12.40 9.51 -18.29
C PRO A 158 13.65 8.62 -18.17
N PRO A 159 14.71 8.86 -18.95
CA PRO A 159 15.94 8.09 -18.84
C PRO A 159 16.63 8.32 -17.48
N GLY A 160 17.14 7.24 -16.91
CA GLY A 160 17.82 7.18 -15.61
C GLY A 160 17.06 6.34 -14.60
N LEU A 161 17.66 5.22 -14.23
CA LEU A 161 17.08 4.26 -13.26
C LEU A 161 16.69 4.92 -11.93
N GLY A 162 15.64 4.40 -11.33
CA GLY A 162 15.16 4.80 -10.01
C GLY A 162 13.90 5.66 -10.07
N ASN A 163 13.13 5.55 -11.15
CA ASN A 163 11.81 6.09 -11.25
C ASN A 163 10.79 5.08 -10.69
N TYR A 164 9.96 5.55 -9.77
CA TYR A 164 8.95 4.74 -9.10
C TYR A 164 7.59 5.40 -9.25
N TYR A 165 6.58 4.57 -9.46
CA TYR A 165 5.22 5.01 -9.74
C TYR A 165 4.22 4.26 -8.87
N ARG A 166 3.16 4.97 -8.45
CA ARG A 166 2.00 4.40 -7.79
C ARG A 166 0.75 4.81 -8.52
N PHE A 167 -0.19 3.89 -8.69
CA PHE A 167 -1.47 4.19 -9.29
C PHE A 167 -2.60 3.94 -8.31
N ILE A 168 -3.60 4.83 -8.33
CA ILE A 168 -4.86 4.65 -7.61
C ILE A 168 -6.00 4.76 -8.63
N GLU A 169 -6.80 3.72 -8.67
CA GLU A 169 -7.95 3.60 -9.58
C GLU A 169 -9.25 3.89 -8.84
N TYR A 170 -10.13 4.67 -9.46
CA TYR A 170 -11.49 4.91 -9.01
C TYR A 170 -12.45 4.54 -10.12
N ILE A 171 -13.41 3.65 -9.81
CA ILE A 171 -14.49 3.25 -10.71
C ILE A 171 -15.81 3.82 -10.16
N ASN A 172 -16.49 4.64 -10.95
CA ASN A 172 -17.73 5.33 -10.56
C ASN A 172 -17.59 6.09 -9.24
N GLY A 173 -16.43 6.74 -9.04
CA GLY A 173 -16.11 7.51 -7.85
C GLY A 173 -15.69 6.69 -6.63
N ARG A 174 -15.67 5.36 -6.70
CA ARG A 174 -15.24 4.48 -5.62
C ARG A 174 -13.79 4.03 -5.85
N GLN A 175 -12.92 4.28 -4.88
CA GLN A 175 -11.54 3.80 -4.92
C GLN A 175 -11.48 2.27 -4.90
N ILE A 176 -10.65 1.71 -5.78
CA ILE A 176 -10.33 0.29 -5.79
C ILE A 176 -9.21 0.02 -4.76
N PRO A 177 -9.37 -1.00 -3.91
CA PRO A 177 -8.45 -1.22 -2.79
C PRO A 177 -7.08 -1.82 -3.19
N ASN A 178 -6.89 -2.12 -4.49
CA ASN A 178 -5.64 -2.68 -4.99
C ASN A 178 -4.50 -1.67 -4.86
N ILE A 179 -3.31 -2.18 -4.55
CA ILE A 179 -2.07 -1.40 -4.46
C ILE A 179 -1.26 -1.67 -5.72
N PHE A 180 -1.16 -0.66 -6.58
CA PHE A 180 -0.39 -0.73 -7.81
C PHE A 180 0.85 0.14 -7.67
N VAL A 181 2.02 -0.49 -7.65
CA VAL A 181 3.32 0.18 -7.67
C VAL A 181 4.21 -0.42 -8.76
N PHE A 182 4.99 0.42 -9.41
CA PHE A 182 5.84 0.04 -10.53
C PHE A 182 7.22 0.68 -10.38
N GLU A 183 8.28 -0.02 -10.78
CA GLU A 183 9.65 0.48 -10.87
C GLU A 183 10.22 0.31 -12.28
N ASP A 184 11.03 1.25 -12.74
CA ASP A 184 11.58 1.32 -14.08
C ASP A 184 12.75 0.36 -14.38
N ARG A 185 13.16 -0.47 -13.42
CA ARG A 185 14.37 -1.30 -13.49
C ARG A 185 14.55 -2.07 -14.80
N LEU A 186 13.48 -2.49 -15.45
CA LEU A 186 13.50 -3.23 -16.72
C LEU A 186 13.01 -2.41 -17.92
N SER A 187 12.64 -1.15 -17.68
CA SER A 187 11.95 -0.30 -18.69
C SER A 187 12.48 1.13 -18.74
N ASP A 188 13.65 1.39 -18.12
CA ASP A 188 14.29 2.71 -18.08
C ASP A 188 14.28 3.42 -19.44
N GLY A 189 13.77 4.65 -19.44
CA GLY A 189 13.71 5.52 -20.60
C GLY A 189 12.75 5.06 -21.70
N ARG A 190 11.86 4.11 -21.45
CA ARG A 190 10.94 3.58 -22.45
C ARG A 190 9.54 4.18 -22.30
N TYR A 191 8.75 4.07 -23.38
CA TYR A 191 7.32 4.26 -23.29
C TYR A 191 6.69 3.04 -22.60
N ILE A 192 5.98 3.30 -21.50
CA ILE A 192 5.40 2.28 -20.64
C ILE A 192 3.91 2.12 -20.94
N GLN A 193 3.45 0.88 -20.94
CA GLN A 193 2.04 0.50 -20.99
C GLN A 193 1.79 -0.46 -19.82
N GLU A 194 1.49 0.10 -18.65
CA GLU A 194 1.31 -0.65 -17.40
C GLU A 194 -0.14 -1.04 -17.22
N ALA A 195 -0.43 -2.34 -17.26
CA ALA A 195 -1.77 -2.87 -17.06
C ALA A 195 -2.05 -3.07 -15.56
N LEU A 196 -3.12 -2.45 -15.08
CA LEU A 196 -3.54 -2.49 -13.68
C LEU A 196 -4.55 -3.64 -13.49
N TYR A 197 -4.03 -4.83 -13.22
CA TYR A 197 -4.87 -6.00 -12.98
C TYR A 197 -5.49 -5.93 -11.59
N ASN A 198 -6.81 -5.92 -11.51
CA ASN A 198 -7.49 -5.96 -10.23
C ASN A 198 -8.53 -7.09 -10.20
N ASP A 199 -8.66 -7.73 -9.05
CA ASP A 199 -9.58 -8.86 -8.81
C ASP A 199 -10.83 -8.39 -8.05
N SER A 200 -10.87 -7.12 -7.64
CA SER A 200 -11.88 -6.58 -6.71
C SER A 200 -13.05 -5.91 -7.44
N ALA A 201 -12.80 -5.35 -8.64
CA ALA A 201 -13.81 -4.68 -9.44
C ALA A 201 -13.36 -4.67 -10.91
N TYR A 202 -14.29 -4.96 -11.81
CA TYR A 202 -14.03 -5.00 -13.24
C TYR A 202 -14.67 -3.82 -13.92
N LEU A 203 -13.91 -3.18 -14.79
CA LEU A 203 -14.41 -2.11 -15.63
C LEU A 203 -15.47 -2.64 -16.60
N GLN A 204 -16.52 -1.86 -16.79
CA GLN A 204 -17.58 -2.14 -17.75
C GLN A 204 -17.77 -0.93 -18.66
N LYS A 205 -18.21 -1.19 -19.87
CA LYS A 205 -18.60 -0.12 -20.79
C LYS A 205 -19.63 0.80 -20.17
N GLY A 206 -19.34 2.11 -20.17
CA GLY A 206 -20.16 3.14 -19.55
C GLY A 206 -19.73 3.54 -18.13
N ASP A 207 -18.83 2.82 -17.50
CA ASP A 207 -18.26 3.22 -16.21
C ASP A 207 -17.43 4.51 -16.35
N THR A 208 -17.42 5.32 -15.31
CA THR A 208 -16.47 6.42 -15.18
C THR A 208 -15.20 5.89 -14.51
N LEU A 209 -14.08 5.97 -15.21
CA LEU A 209 -12.76 5.67 -14.68
C LEU A 209 -12.02 6.97 -14.36
N GLN A 210 -11.45 7.06 -13.15
CA GLN A 210 -10.42 8.02 -12.81
C GLN A 210 -9.17 7.23 -12.42
N LEU A 211 -8.07 7.52 -13.09
CA LEU A 211 -6.77 6.95 -12.78
C LEU A 211 -5.84 8.06 -12.34
N ASN A 212 -5.34 7.95 -11.10
CA ASN A 212 -4.34 8.82 -10.53
C ASN A 212 -2.98 8.15 -10.66
N MET A 213 -1.99 8.88 -11.16
CA MET A 213 -0.59 8.48 -11.22
C MET A 213 0.25 9.37 -10.32
N TYR A 214 1.03 8.75 -9.46
CA TYR A 214 1.98 9.40 -8.57
C TYR A 214 3.40 8.98 -8.93
N CYS A 215 4.30 9.96 -9.14
CA CYS A 215 5.73 9.67 -9.15
C CYS A 215 6.21 9.75 -7.70
N ILE A 216 6.61 8.64 -7.15
CA ILE A 216 6.99 8.46 -5.74
C ILE A 216 8.49 8.24 -5.60
N ASP A 217 9.04 8.40 -4.41
CA ASP A 217 10.42 8.02 -4.15
C ASP A 217 10.56 6.52 -3.80
N LYS A 218 11.79 6.08 -3.69
CA LYS A 218 12.11 4.67 -3.41
C LYS A 218 11.50 4.18 -2.10
N SER A 219 11.53 5.00 -1.06
CA SER A 219 11.03 4.59 0.26
C SER A 219 9.53 4.38 0.27
N ASP A 220 8.79 5.20 -0.47
CA ASP A 220 7.36 5.05 -0.67
C ASP A 220 7.03 3.80 -1.49
N TYR A 221 7.80 3.56 -2.57
CA TYR A 221 7.67 2.33 -3.33
C TYR A 221 7.85 1.09 -2.44
N GLU A 222 8.92 1.06 -1.63
CA GLU A 222 9.21 -0.07 -0.72
C GLU A 222 8.10 -0.27 0.32
N TYR A 223 7.52 0.83 0.84
CA TYR A 223 6.36 0.75 1.75
C TYR A 223 5.16 0.10 1.08
N PHE A 224 4.69 0.65 -0.05
CA PHE A 224 3.49 0.16 -0.72
C PHE A 224 3.70 -1.23 -1.34
N PHE A 225 4.88 -1.53 -1.84
CA PHE A 225 5.23 -2.87 -2.34
C PHE A 225 5.16 -3.92 -1.22
N SER A 226 5.77 -3.63 -0.06
CA SER A 226 5.70 -4.56 1.09
C SER A 226 4.28 -4.68 1.64
N LEU A 227 3.51 -3.59 1.67
CA LEU A 227 2.10 -3.61 2.06
C LEU A 227 1.26 -4.49 1.12
N ALA A 228 1.47 -4.36 -0.19
CA ALA A 228 0.78 -5.20 -1.18
C ALA A 228 1.06 -6.69 -0.99
N GLN A 229 2.31 -7.05 -0.66
CA GLN A 229 2.68 -8.45 -0.37
C GLN A 229 2.00 -8.99 0.92
N ILE A 230 1.91 -8.17 1.95
CA ILE A 230 1.31 -8.55 3.23
C ILE A 230 -0.21 -8.72 3.10
N THR A 231 -0.87 -7.84 2.36
CA THR A 231 -2.32 -7.85 2.17
C THR A 231 -2.80 -8.83 1.10
N GLY A 232 -1.88 -9.43 0.33
CA GLY A 232 -2.22 -10.32 -0.79
C GLY A 232 -2.71 -9.59 -2.03
N ASN A 233 -2.69 -8.25 -2.04
CA ASN A 233 -3.21 -7.42 -3.13
C ASN A 233 -2.29 -7.36 -4.36
N ALA A 234 -1.15 -8.04 -4.35
CA ALA A 234 -0.21 -8.10 -5.48
C ALA A 234 -0.27 -9.43 -6.22
N GLY A 235 -1.33 -10.24 -6.07
CA GLY A 235 -1.45 -11.57 -6.68
C GLY A 235 -0.49 -12.61 -6.09
N PHE A 236 0.19 -12.28 -4.99
CA PHE A 236 1.05 -13.19 -4.23
C PHE A 236 0.27 -13.80 -3.06
N GLN A 237 0.63 -15.01 -2.67
CA GLN A 237 0.15 -15.56 -1.41
C GLN A 237 0.65 -14.67 -0.27
N SER A 238 -0.25 -14.32 0.65
CA SER A 238 0.09 -13.45 1.77
C SER A 238 1.33 -13.96 2.51
N ALA A 239 2.33 -13.10 2.62
CA ALA A 239 3.53 -13.39 3.41
C ALA A 239 3.16 -13.51 4.90
N SER A 240 4.10 -14.05 5.69
CA SER A 240 3.95 -14.05 7.16
C SER A 240 3.62 -12.64 7.66
N PRO A 241 2.74 -12.50 8.67
CA PRO A 241 2.40 -11.20 9.22
C PRO A 241 3.66 -10.42 9.61
N ALA A 242 3.85 -9.28 8.98
CA ALA A 242 4.95 -8.36 9.24
C ALA A 242 4.44 -6.92 9.07
N ASN A 243 5.13 -5.96 9.65
CA ASN A 243 4.84 -4.56 9.36
C ASN A 243 5.43 -4.20 7.98
N PRO A 244 4.77 -3.35 7.18
CA PRO A 244 5.37 -2.79 5.98
C PRO A 244 6.68 -2.07 6.29
N ASN A 245 7.56 -1.98 5.30
CA ASN A 245 8.73 -1.12 5.39
C ASN A 245 8.29 0.32 5.68
N THR A 246 9.06 1.07 6.45
CA THR A 246 8.72 2.45 6.79
C THR A 246 9.92 3.37 6.58
N ASN A 247 9.66 4.62 6.17
CA ASN A 247 10.68 5.67 6.14
C ASN A 247 10.68 6.52 7.42
N LEU A 248 9.85 6.16 8.41
CA LEU A 248 9.80 6.83 9.70
C LEU A 248 10.89 6.30 10.64
N THR A 249 11.51 7.20 11.36
CA THR A 249 12.41 6.90 12.48
C THR A 249 11.67 6.97 13.83
N GLY A 250 12.35 6.60 14.92
CA GLY A 250 11.74 6.67 16.26
C GLY A 250 10.80 5.51 16.59
N GLY A 251 10.76 4.47 15.75
CA GLY A 251 9.93 3.28 15.98
C GLY A 251 8.45 3.46 15.63
N ALA A 252 8.09 4.48 14.84
CA ALA A 252 6.75 4.60 14.29
C ALA A 252 6.53 3.67 13.09
N LEU A 253 5.28 3.33 12.86
CA LEU A 253 4.77 2.65 11.66
C LEU A 253 4.16 3.68 10.70
N GLY A 254 3.89 3.26 9.47
CA GLY A 254 3.29 4.10 8.44
C GLY A 254 4.32 4.69 7.49
N TYR A 255 4.00 5.83 6.88
CA TYR A 255 4.84 6.44 5.84
C TYR A 255 4.63 7.95 5.75
N PHE A 256 5.61 8.65 5.18
CA PHE A 256 5.51 10.02 4.73
C PHE A 256 5.98 10.13 3.28
N SER A 257 5.13 10.62 2.40
CA SER A 257 5.35 10.70 0.97
C SER A 257 5.32 12.14 0.46
N ALA A 258 6.35 12.53 -0.27
CA ALA A 258 6.35 13.72 -1.11
C ALA A 258 6.39 13.28 -2.58
N HIS A 259 5.31 13.49 -3.32
CA HIS A 259 5.17 12.95 -4.66
C HIS A 259 4.54 13.94 -5.63
N THR A 260 4.75 13.72 -6.94
CA THR A 260 4.01 14.45 -7.97
C THR A 260 2.76 13.70 -8.36
N TYR A 261 1.74 14.44 -8.82
CA TYR A 261 0.40 13.95 -9.08
C TYR A 261 -0.06 14.29 -10.48
N ASN A 262 -0.65 13.29 -11.15
CA ASN A 262 -1.36 13.43 -12.40
C ASN A 262 -2.65 12.61 -12.34
N GLU A 263 -3.69 13.01 -13.09
CA GLU A 263 -4.91 12.23 -13.24
C GLU A 263 -5.43 12.23 -14.66
N VAL A 264 -6.08 11.14 -15.04
CA VAL A 264 -6.91 11.03 -16.24
C VAL A 264 -8.28 10.55 -15.82
N ARG A 265 -9.32 11.22 -16.34
CA ARG A 265 -10.74 10.80 -16.20
C ARG A 265 -11.34 10.54 -17.55
N LEU A 266 -12.04 9.42 -17.68
CA LEU A 266 -12.71 9.07 -18.93
C LEU A 266 -13.91 8.15 -18.65
N ILE A 267 -14.74 7.98 -19.69
CA ILE A 267 -15.81 6.97 -19.68
C ILE A 267 -15.29 5.76 -20.46
N VAL A 268 -15.46 4.58 -19.90
CA VAL A 268 -15.09 3.30 -20.52
C VAL A 268 -15.99 3.04 -21.75
N TYR A 269 -15.40 2.80 -22.91
CA TYR A 269 -16.11 2.70 -24.21
C TYR A 269 -16.04 1.30 -24.83
#